data_01ae524a3ef0fc6ddd2570f5cbec5619
#
_entry.id   01ae524a3ef0fc6ddd2570f5cbec5619
#
_cell.length_a   1.000
_cell.length_b   1.000
_cell.length_c   1.000
_cell.angle_alpha   90.00
_cell.angle_beta   90.00
_cell.angle_gamma   90.00
#
_symmetry.space_group_name_H-M   'P 1'
#
loop_
_entity.id
_entity.type
_entity.pdbx_description
1 polymer ?
#
loop_
_entity_poly.entity_id
_entity_poly.type
_entity_poly.pdbx_seq_one_letter_code
_entity_poly.pdbx_strand_id
1 'polypeptide(L)'
;MKKFLAFFVVVLVGIYFGVGWFAYGQAASVPCDVWYEEANNTPSNWSLGTKADWDPSDYFISSYEEVTILADDGEIELNSWWVENDLSQPTIIFLHGVTSSKFSPDVLLPMGMLNKSGFNLLAIDFRDHGESTCEDGFYTAGQNETDDVVAQAL
;
A
#
# COMPACT_ATOMS: atom_id res chain seq x y z
N MET A 1 -16.27 14.63 49.05
CA MET A 1 -17.00 14.25 47.79
C MET A 1 -16.45 14.95 46.55
N LYS A 2 -16.40 16.29 46.46
CA LYS A 2 -15.93 17.00 45.25
C LYS A 2 -14.51 16.61 44.81
N LYS A 3 -13.54 16.47 45.72
CA LYS A 3 -12.16 16.07 45.38
C LYS A 3 -12.07 14.62 44.88
N PHE A 4 -12.89 13.72 45.41
CA PHE A 4 -12.96 12.33 44.97
C PHE A 4 -13.57 12.23 43.55
N LEU A 5 -14.63 12.99 43.31
CA LEU A 5 -15.24 13.05 41.96
C LEU A 5 -14.26 13.61 40.93
N ALA A 6 -13.53 14.69 41.27
CA ALA A 6 -12.53 15.26 40.37
C ALA A 6 -11.41 14.27 40.03
N PHE A 7 -10.91 13.53 41.05
CA PHE A 7 -9.91 12.49 40.85
C PHE A 7 -10.42 11.39 39.90
N PHE A 8 -11.66 10.93 40.11
CA PHE A 8 -12.27 9.90 39.31
C PHE A 8 -12.44 10.34 37.84
N VAL A 9 -12.84 11.58 37.58
CA VAL A 9 -12.94 12.15 36.25
C VAL A 9 -11.57 12.20 35.55
N VAL A 10 -10.52 12.63 36.25
CA VAL A 10 -9.16 12.67 35.72
C VAL A 10 -8.69 11.27 35.31
N VAL A 11 -8.97 10.27 36.17
CA VAL A 11 -8.61 8.86 35.85
C VAL A 11 -9.36 8.36 34.62
N LEU A 12 -10.66 8.62 34.49
CA LEU A 12 -11.46 8.22 33.33
C LEU A 12 -10.96 8.89 32.04
N VAL A 13 -10.63 10.17 32.11
CA VAL A 13 -10.05 10.90 30.96
C VAL A 13 -8.68 10.30 30.57
N GLY A 14 -7.84 9.99 31.55
CA GLY A 14 -6.56 9.34 31.32
C GLY A 14 -6.71 7.95 30.67
N ILE A 15 -7.67 7.16 31.13
CA ILE A 15 -7.98 5.85 30.51
C ILE A 15 -8.47 6.03 29.08
N TYR A 16 -9.38 6.97 28.84
CA TYR A 16 -9.93 7.23 27.51
C TYR A 16 -8.83 7.58 26.49
N PHE A 17 -7.92 8.51 26.85
CA PHE A 17 -6.81 8.87 25.98
C PHE A 17 -5.79 7.73 25.84
N GLY A 18 -5.51 6.99 26.92
CA GLY A 18 -4.60 5.85 26.89
C GLY A 18 -5.10 4.72 25.98
N VAL A 19 -6.38 4.37 26.09
CA VAL A 19 -7.01 3.38 25.20
C VAL A 19 -7.05 3.88 23.76
N GLY A 20 -7.39 5.16 23.55
CA GLY A 20 -7.40 5.76 22.21
C GLY A 20 -6.03 5.74 21.54
N TRP A 21 -4.99 6.12 22.28
CA TRP A 21 -3.61 6.05 21.80
C TRP A 21 -3.17 4.63 21.44
N PHE A 22 -3.45 3.67 22.33
CA PHE A 22 -3.13 2.27 22.09
C PHE A 22 -3.87 1.73 20.86
N ALA A 23 -5.18 1.98 20.75
CA ALA A 23 -5.98 1.54 19.60
C ALA A 23 -5.51 2.16 18.29
N TYR A 24 -5.15 3.46 18.30
CA TYR A 24 -4.59 4.13 17.15
C TYR A 24 -3.27 3.47 16.71
N GLY A 25 -2.35 3.24 17.64
CA GLY A 25 -1.07 2.60 17.36
C GLY A 25 -1.23 1.21 16.73
N GLN A 26 -2.26 0.43 17.16
CA GLN A 26 -2.54 -0.87 16.56
C GLN A 26 -3.20 -0.77 15.17
N ALA A 27 -4.04 0.22 14.95
CA ALA A 27 -4.79 0.37 13.71
C ALA A 27 -3.99 1.08 12.60
N ALA A 28 -3.10 1.99 12.97
CA ALA A 28 -2.32 2.78 12.03
C ALA A 28 -0.92 2.23 11.76
N SER A 29 -0.42 1.30 12.60
CA SER A 29 0.88 0.67 12.36
C SER A 29 0.84 -0.23 11.14
N VAL A 30 1.79 -0.03 10.23
CA VAL A 30 1.99 -0.87 9.05
C VAL A 30 3.39 -1.48 9.09
N PRO A 31 3.56 -2.72 8.59
CA PRO A 31 4.89 -3.29 8.44
C PRO A 31 5.58 -2.60 7.27
N CYS A 32 6.77 -2.06 7.48
CA CYS A 32 7.59 -1.53 6.41
C CYS A 32 8.21 -2.67 5.59
N ASP A 33 7.39 -3.57 5.09
CA ASP A 33 7.88 -4.78 4.41
C ASP A 33 6.78 -5.42 3.57
N VAL A 34 7.17 -6.32 2.69
CA VAL A 34 6.25 -7.15 1.91
C VAL A 34 5.79 -8.33 2.77
N TRP A 35 4.50 -8.64 2.73
CA TRP A 35 3.99 -9.85 3.39
C TRP A 35 4.72 -11.08 2.86
N TYR A 36 5.28 -11.92 3.73
CA TYR A 36 6.20 -13.00 3.37
C TYR A 36 5.61 -14.01 2.37
N GLU A 37 4.28 -14.24 2.40
CA GLU A 37 3.59 -15.12 1.45
C GLU A 37 3.50 -14.52 0.04
N GLU A 38 3.62 -13.20 -0.09
CA GLU A 38 3.53 -12.44 -1.33
C GLU A 38 4.90 -11.99 -1.84
N ALA A 39 5.96 -12.14 -1.05
CA ALA A 39 7.30 -11.61 -1.35
C ALA A 39 7.95 -12.13 -2.64
N ASN A 40 7.45 -13.24 -3.19
CA ASN A 40 7.91 -13.79 -4.47
C ASN A 40 6.95 -13.48 -5.62
N ASN A 41 5.86 -12.77 -5.37
CA ASN A 41 4.94 -12.37 -6.42
C ASN A 41 5.55 -11.24 -7.25
N THR A 42 5.38 -11.35 -8.55
CA THR A 42 5.75 -10.32 -9.53
C THR A 42 4.68 -10.27 -10.61
N PRO A 43 4.59 -9.21 -11.43
CA PRO A 43 3.64 -9.20 -12.53
C PRO A 43 3.74 -10.42 -13.46
N SER A 44 4.93 -10.99 -13.62
CA SER A 44 5.18 -12.15 -14.50
C SER A 44 4.97 -13.51 -13.84
N ASN A 45 4.86 -13.56 -12.51
CA ASN A 45 4.67 -14.81 -11.77
C ASN A 45 4.12 -14.52 -10.36
N TRP A 46 2.89 -14.91 -10.11
CA TRP A 46 2.26 -14.73 -8.81
C TRP A 46 1.25 -15.83 -8.49
N SER A 47 0.92 -15.99 -7.24
CA SER A 47 -0.04 -16.99 -6.78
C SER A 47 -1.03 -16.39 -5.81
N LEU A 48 -2.20 -17.01 -5.72
CA LEU A 48 -3.24 -16.68 -4.71
C LEU A 48 -2.91 -17.27 -3.33
N GLY A 49 -1.75 -17.91 -3.18
CA GLY A 49 -1.41 -18.65 -1.97
C GLY A 49 -2.38 -19.82 -1.73
N THR A 50 -2.75 -20.03 -0.49
CA THR A 50 -3.69 -21.10 -0.10
C THR A 50 -5.17 -20.74 -0.31
N LYS A 51 -5.47 -19.56 -0.86
CA LYS A 51 -6.82 -19.00 -0.91
C LYS A 51 -7.70 -19.57 -2.03
N ALA A 52 -7.12 -20.16 -3.10
CA ALA A 52 -7.91 -20.73 -4.19
C ALA A 52 -7.13 -21.77 -5.01
N ASP A 53 -7.82 -22.81 -5.46
CA ASP A 53 -7.33 -23.77 -6.46
C ASP A 53 -7.52 -23.23 -7.89
N TRP A 54 -7.07 -22.00 -8.15
CA TRP A 54 -7.19 -21.35 -9.44
C TRP A 54 -5.81 -20.97 -9.95
N ASP A 55 -5.56 -21.22 -11.24
CA ASP A 55 -4.30 -20.86 -11.90
C ASP A 55 -4.38 -19.45 -12.50
N PRO A 56 -3.62 -18.47 -11.98
CA PRO A 56 -3.63 -17.11 -12.46
C PRO A 56 -2.76 -16.87 -13.69
N SER A 57 -2.10 -17.88 -14.24
CA SER A 57 -1.09 -17.73 -15.31
C SER A 57 -1.59 -17.02 -16.57
N ASP A 58 -2.89 -17.10 -16.85
CA ASP A 58 -3.52 -16.34 -17.94
C ASP A 58 -3.42 -14.80 -17.77
N TYR A 59 -3.14 -14.32 -16.57
CA TYR A 59 -3.07 -12.90 -16.21
C TYR A 59 -1.64 -12.43 -15.90
N PHE A 60 -0.66 -13.27 -16.19
CA PHE A 60 0.75 -12.87 -16.03
C PHE A 60 1.14 -11.84 -17.09
N ILE A 61 1.91 -10.85 -16.64
CA ILE A 61 2.45 -9.77 -17.49
C ILE A 61 3.94 -10.03 -17.68
N SER A 62 4.34 -10.44 -18.87
CA SER A 62 5.72 -10.87 -19.16
C SER A 62 6.71 -9.71 -19.30
N SER A 63 6.23 -8.49 -19.56
CA SER A 63 7.08 -7.31 -19.74
C SER A 63 6.61 -6.19 -18.82
N TYR A 64 7.46 -5.81 -17.88
CA TYR A 64 7.26 -4.68 -16.95
C TYR A 64 8.63 -4.15 -16.53
N GLU A 65 8.66 -2.95 -16.02
CA GLU A 65 9.86 -2.30 -15.49
C GLU A 65 9.65 -1.95 -14.01
N GLU A 66 10.70 -2.11 -13.22
CA GLU A 66 10.75 -1.55 -11.88
C GLU A 66 11.19 -0.11 -11.97
N VAL A 67 10.37 0.79 -11.42
CA VAL A 67 10.64 2.23 -11.44
C VAL A 67 10.56 2.79 -10.04
N THR A 68 11.45 3.72 -9.73
CA THR A 68 11.43 4.48 -8.48
C THR A 68 10.93 5.89 -8.78
N ILE A 69 9.90 6.31 -8.05
CA ILE A 69 9.32 7.64 -8.14
C ILE A 69 9.63 8.39 -6.84
N LEU A 70 10.07 9.63 -6.97
CA LEU A 70 10.41 10.45 -5.81
C LEU A 70 9.22 11.31 -5.41
N ALA A 71 8.84 11.24 -4.14
CA ALA A 71 7.84 12.09 -3.50
C ALA A 71 8.51 12.96 -2.43
N ASP A 72 7.79 13.96 -1.92
CA ASP A 72 8.26 14.85 -0.86
C ASP A 72 9.65 15.44 -1.13
N ASP A 73 9.79 16.15 -2.26
CA ASP A 73 11.05 16.79 -2.67
C ASP A 73 12.24 15.81 -2.78
N GLY A 74 11.95 14.51 -2.95
CA GLY A 74 12.94 13.46 -3.15
C GLY A 74 13.39 12.77 -1.86
N GLU A 75 12.72 12.99 -0.75
CA GLU A 75 13.03 12.29 0.51
C GLU A 75 12.40 10.89 0.57
N ILE A 76 11.30 10.68 -0.15
CA ILE A 76 10.56 9.42 -0.20
C ILE A 76 10.74 8.76 -1.57
N GLU A 77 11.28 7.56 -1.58
CA GLU A 77 11.39 6.71 -2.76
C GLU A 77 10.22 5.72 -2.79
N LEU A 78 9.37 5.83 -3.80
CA LEU A 78 8.24 4.93 -4.02
C LEU A 78 8.63 3.88 -5.06
N ASN A 79 8.64 2.62 -4.67
CA ASN A 79 8.92 1.52 -5.57
C ASN A 79 7.65 1.13 -6.33
N SER A 80 7.76 0.98 -7.65
CA SER A 80 6.61 0.81 -8.54
C SER A 80 6.92 -0.16 -9.67
N TRP A 81 5.88 -0.79 -10.21
CA TRP A 81 5.94 -1.53 -11.48
C TRP A 81 5.23 -0.77 -12.57
N TRP A 82 5.97 -0.50 -13.66
CA TRP A 82 5.46 0.11 -14.87
C TRP A 82 5.24 -0.93 -15.97
N VAL A 83 4.07 -0.89 -16.60
CA VAL A 83 3.74 -1.71 -17.77
C VAL A 83 3.32 -0.78 -18.88
N GLU A 84 4.15 -0.71 -19.93
CA GLU A 84 3.85 0.04 -21.14
C GLU A 84 3.23 -0.88 -22.18
N ASN A 85 2.06 -0.52 -22.70
CA ASN A 85 1.42 -1.17 -23.83
C ASN A 85 1.39 -0.24 -25.05
N ASP A 86 0.82 0.94 -24.92
CA ASP A 86 0.71 1.95 -25.96
C ASP A 86 0.65 3.35 -25.32
N LEU A 87 1.64 4.19 -25.58
CA LEU A 87 1.71 5.55 -25.04
C LEU A 87 0.52 6.45 -25.42
N SER A 88 -0.29 6.07 -26.41
CA SER A 88 -1.54 6.76 -26.75
C SER A 88 -2.71 6.38 -25.83
N GLN A 89 -2.59 5.30 -25.06
CA GLN A 89 -3.58 4.85 -24.11
C GLN A 89 -3.39 5.50 -22.73
N PRO A 90 -4.47 5.67 -21.97
CA PRO A 90 -4.35 6.17 -20.61
C PRO A 90 -3.58 5.20 -19.71
N THR A 91 -2.94 5.76 -18.68
CA THR A 91 -2.33 5.00 -17.61
C THR A 91 -3.31 4.79 -16.47
N ILE A 92 -3.40 3.57 -15.97
CA ILE A 92 -4.18 3.22 -14.79
C ILE A 92 -3.21 2.99 -13.63
N ILE A 93 -3.39 3.76 -12.56
CA ILE A 93 -2.59 3.63 -11.33
C ILE A 93 -3.31 2.69 -10.37
N PHE A 94 -2.58 1.70 -9.88
CA PHE A 94 -3.06 0.74 -8.88
C PHE A 94 -2.54 1.14 -7.51
N LEU A 95 -3.47 1.30 -6.58
CA LEU A 95 -3.22 1.62 -5.19
C LEU A 95 -3.64 0.43 -4.33
N HIS A 96 -2.76 -0.03 -3.48
CA HIS A 96 -3.07 -1.11 -2.54
C HIS A 96 -3.74 -0.58 -1.26
N GLY A 97 -4.33 -1.46 -0.47
CA GLY A 97 -4.92 -1.12 0.83
C GLY A 97 -3.86 -1.03 1.94
N VAL A 98 -4.30 -0.59 3.13
CA VAL A 98 -3.50 -0.62 4.36
C VAL A 98 -3.02 -2.05 4.64
N THR A 99 -1.78 -2.22 5.08
CA THR A 99 -1.14 -3.52 5.33
C THR A 99 -1.03 -4.44 4.10
N SER A 100 -1.11 -3.88 2.89
CA SER A 100 -0.92 -4.58 1.63
C SER A 100 0.26 -3.97 0.86
N SER A 101 0.50 -4.42 -0.36
CA SER A 101 1.54 -3.90 -1.25
C SER A 101 1.19 -4.18 -2.71
N LYS A 102 2.00 -3.67 -3.65
CA LYS A 102 1.87 -4.01 -5.07
C LYS A 102 1.98 -5.51 -5.37
N PHE A 103 2.61 -6.28 -4.47
CA PHE A 103 2.79 -7.73 -4.57
C PHE A 103 1.52 -8.53 -4.31
N SER A 104 0.46 -7.89 -3.81
CA SER A 104 -0.79 -8.56 -3.49
C SER A 104 -1.51 -9.05 -4.75
N PRO A 105 -2.06 -10.27 -4.73
CA PRO A 105 -2.94 -10.76 -5.78
C PRO A 105 -4.14 -9.85 -6.06
N ASP A 106 -4.58 -9.06 -5.06
CA ASP A 106 -5.66 -8.08 -5.21
C ASP A 106 -5.26 -6.90 -6.12
N VAL A 107 -3.96 -6.66 -6.30
CA VAL A 107 -3.38 -5.70 -7.25
C VAL A 107 -3.05 -6.41 -8.57
N LEU A 108 -2.36 -7.55 -8.50
CA LEU A 108 -1.82 -8.24 -9.68
C LEU A 108 -2.90 -8.79 -10.62
N LEU A 109 -4.01 -9.30 -10.07
CA LEU A 109 -5.10 -9.82 -10.89
C LEU A 109 -5.77 -8.73 -11.75
N PRO A 110 -6.25 -7.60 -11.20
CA PRO A 110 -6.82 -6.54 -12.01
C PRO A 110 -5.78 -5.91 -12.95
N MET A 111 -4.48 -5.83 -12.57
CA MET A 111 -3.42 -5.44 -13.49
C MET A 111 -3.38 -6.35 -14.72
N GLY A 112 -3.33 -7.66 -14.53
CA GLY A 112 -3.33 -8.64 -15.63
C GLY A 112 -4.56 -8.53 -16.53
N MET A 113 -5.74 -8.30 -15.94
CA MET A 113 -6.98 -8.10 -16.71
C MET A 113 -6.93 -6.84 -17.58
N LEU A 114 -6.42 -5.72 -17.03
CA LEU A 114 -6.36 -4.44 -17.75
C LEU A 114 -5.19 -4.40 -18.74
N ASN A 115 -4.10 -5.13 -18.47
CA ASN A 115 -3.02 -5.34 -19.44
C ASN A 115 -3.55 -5.97 -20.74
N LYS A 116 -4.40 -6.99 -20.64
CA LYS A 116 -5.05 -7.62 -21.81
C LYS A 116 -5.95 -6.64 -22.60
N SER A 117 -6.39 -5.57 -21.97
CA SER A 117 -7.19 -4.52 -22.59
C SER A 117 -6.34 -3.40 -23.20
N GLY A 118 -5.01 -3.49 -23.09
CA GLY A 118 -4.06 -2.58 -23.74
C GLY A 118 -3.80 -1.27 -22.98
N PHE A 119 -4.21 -1.15 -21.71
CA PHE A 119 -3.90 0.03 -20.89
C PHE A 119 -2.44 0.02 -20.44
N ASN A 120 -1.85 1.20 -20.28
CA ASN A 120 -0.62 1.35 -19.51
C ASN A 120 -0.96 1.26 -18.02
N LEU A 121 -0.08 0.62 -17.24
CA LEU A 121 -0.37 0.33 -15.82
C LEU A 121 0.80 0.78 -14.97
N LEU A 122 0.50 1.33 -13.80
CA LEU A 122 1.47 1.68 -12.77
C LEU A 122 0.96 1.16 -11.43
N ALA A 123 1.66 0.18 -10.85
CA ALA A 123 1.36 -0.31 -9.52
C ALA A 123 2.43 0.17 -8.56
N ILE A 124 2.01 0.77 -7.46
CA ILE A 124 2.90 1.41 -6.49
C ILE A 124 2.85 0.73 -5.14
N ASP A 125 3.96 0.78 -4.43
CA ASP A 125 3.95 0.69 -2.97
C ASP A 125 3.93 2.09 -2.38
N PHE A 126 2.96 2.38 -1.52
CA PHE A 126 2.97 3.60 -0.71
C PHE A 126 4.18 3.63 0.23
N ARG A 127 4.55 4.82 0.74
CA ARG A 127 5.50 4.92 1.86
C ARG A 127 5.09 3.96 2.97
N ASP A 128 6.06 3.47 3.72
CA ASP A 128 5.88 2.51 4.82
C ASP A 128 5.31 1.14 4.41
N HIS A 129 5.20 0.88 3.09
CA HIS A 129 4.70 -0.39 2.56
C HIS A 129 5.65 -0.99 1.54
N GLY A 130 5.64 -2.32 1.44
CA GLY A 130 6.35 -3.07 0.42
C GLY A 130 7.84 -2.76 0.34
N GLU A 131 8.29 -2.29 -0.81
CA GLU A 131 9.68 -1.93 -1.08
C GLU A 131 9.93 -0.42 -1.12
N SER A 132 8.93 0.40 -0.79
CA SER A 132 9.07 1.86 -0.70
C SER A 132 9.75 2.28 0.59
N THR A 133 10.15 3.55 0.67
CA THR A 133 10.77 4.12 1.88
C THR A 133 9.93 3.86 3.10
N CYS A 134 10.55 3.27 4.12
CA CYS A 134 9.98 3.17 5.46
C CYS A 134 10.29 4.47 6.21
N GLU A 135 9.30 5.34 6.38
CA GLU A 135 9.44 6.63 7.05
C GLU A 135 9.27 6.50 8.56
N ASP A 136 8.10 6.05 9.00
CA ASP A 136 7.78 5.93 10.43
C ASP A 136 6.95 4.68 10.78
N GLY A 137 6.52 3.92 9.79
CA GLY A 137 5.72 2.70 9.94
C GLY A 137 4.26 2.98 10.33
N PHE A 138 3.72 4.15 9.98
CA PHE A 138 2.35 4.52 10.27
C PHE A 138 1.58 4.96 9.03
N TYR A 139 0.40 4.42 8.88
CA TYR A 139 -0.56 4.86 7.89
C TYR A 139 -1.30 6.12 8.35
N THR A 140 -1.27 7.18 7.53
CA THR A 140 -1.83 8.49 7.89
C THR A 140 -3.27 8.70 7.43
N ALA A 141 -3.94 7.64 6.96
CA ALA A 141 -5.30 7.67 6.43
C ALA A 141 -5.48 8.62 5.24
N GLY A 142 -4.49 8.67 4.36
CA GLY A 142 -4.53 9.43 3.12
C GLY A 142 -3.87 10.81 3.18
N GLN A 143 -3.31 11.22 4.32
CA GLN A 143 -2.66 12.52 4.41
C GLN A 143 -1.33 12.52 3.65
N ASN A 144 -0.39 11.63 3.98
CA ASN A 144 0.89 11.50 3.30
C ASN A 144 0.75 10.69 2.00
N GLU A 145 -0.10 9.66 2.00
CA GLU A 145 -0.32 8.79 0.84
C GLU A 145 -0.94 9.54 -0.35
N THR A 146 -1.61 10.68 -0.11
CA THR A 146 -2.07 11.56 -1.20
C THR A 146 -0.90 12.18 -1.96
N ASP A 147 0.16 12.59 -1.26
CA ASP A 147 1.35 13.16 -1.88
C ASP A 147 2.10 12.10 -2.70
N ASP A 148 2.11 10.84 -2.23
CA ASP A 148 2.65 9.71 -2.98
C ASP A 148 1.92 9.51 -4.33
N VAL A 149 0.60 9.62 -4.35
CA VAL A 149 -0.19 9.51 -5.60
C VAL A 149 0.05 10.70 -6.52
N VAL A 150 0.12 11.91 -5.98
CA VAL A 150 0.35 13.14 -6.79
C VAL A 150 1.72 13.11 -7.45
N ALA A 151 2.76 12.65 -6.75
CA ALA A 151 4.10 12.52 -7.30
C ALA A 151 4.17 11.62 -8.54
N GLN A 152 3.23 10.69 -8.71
CA GLN A 152 3.17 9.75 -9.82
C GLN A 152 2.32 10.24 -10.99
N ALA A 153 1.52 11.27 -10.80
CA ALA A 153 0.68 11.84 -11.82
C ALA A 153 1.37 12.97 -12.64
N LEU A 154 2.56 13.39 -12.21
CA LEU A 154 3.39 14.45 -12.82
C LEU A 154 4.49 13.86 -13.70
#